data_8a7c92c20defaf9e48116f3324bc7deb
#
_entry.id   8a7c92c20defaf9e48116f3324bc7deb
#
_cell.length_a   1.000
_cell.length_b   1.000
_cell.length_c   1.000
_cell.angle_alpha   90.00
_cell.angle_beta   90.00
_cell.angle_gamma   90.00
#
_symmetry.space_group_name_H-M   'P 1'
#
loop_
_entity.id
_entity.type
_entity.pdbx_description
1 polymer ?
#
loop_
_entity_poly.entity_id
_entity_poly.type
_entity_poly.pdbx_seq_one_letter_code
_entity_poly.pdbx_strand_id
1 'polypeptide(L)'
;LSIRTFVSTWDNVTLKEAIKREIHRGGLVFCVVPRIKDLNKVHDKLIELLPDLKIATAHGRMSVEEIDKSMIGFSQGKANILLSTNIIESGLDIPLANTIIVYNADKFGLSQLYQLRGRVGRGKARAYAYLIINDDSLLTNNARKRLEVMQTLDNLGAGFSLASYDMDIRGAGNLLGEEQSGHIKEVGIELYQSLLKAAIEINS
;
A
#
# COMPACT_ATOMS: atom_id res chain seq x y z
N LEU A 1 -4.50 -3.89 16.42
CA LEU A 1 -5.53 -2.97 15.98
C LEU A 1 -5.76 -3.12 14.48
N SER A 2 -7.02 -3.09 14.07
CA SER A 2 -7.39 -3.23 12.66
C SER A 2 -6.93 -2.03 11.85
N ILE A 3 -6.54 -2.29 10.59
CA ILE A 3 -6.20 -1.27 9.62
C ILE A 3 -7.47 -0.94 8.83
N ARG A 4 -7.86 0.31 8.79
CA ARG A 4 -8.96 0.75 7.94
C ARG A 4 -8.45 1.04 6.53
N THR A 5 -9.07 0.42 5.54
CA THR A 5 -8.71 0.56 4.14
C THR A 5 -9.81 1.26 3.35
N PHE A 6 -9.43 2.31 2.64
CA PHE A 6 -10.32 3.09 1.77
C PHE A 6 -9.83 3.01 0.34
N VAL A 7 -10.76 2.89 -0.59
CA VAL A 7 -10.48 2.94 -2.04
C VAL A 7 -11.26 4.11 -2.62
N SER A 8 -10.57 5.05 -3.23
CA SER A 8 -11.19 6.23 -3.84
C SER A 8 -10.29 6.85 -4.90
N THR A 9 -10.84 7.78 -5.67
CA THR A 9 -10.02 8.69 -6.47
C THR A 9 -9.31 9.68 -5.55
N TRP A 10 -8.32 10.41 -6.09
CA TRP A 10 -7.64 11.46 -5.33
C TRP A 10 -8.65 12.52 -4.90
N ASP A 11 -8.88 12.64 -3.61
CA ASP A 11 -9.75 13.65 -3.03
C ASP A 11 -8.94 14.54 -2.10
N ASN A 12 -8.80 15.81 -2.48
CA ASN A 12 -8.02 16.79 -1.74
C ASN A 12 -8.47 16.92 -0.28
N VAL A 13 -9.76 16.97 -0.04
CA VAL A 13 -10.30 17.13 1.32
C VAL A 13 -9.96 15.92 2.18
N THR A 14 -10.25 14.73 1.68
CA THR A 14 -10.02 13.47 2.41
C THR A 14 -8.54 13.25 2.72
N LEU A 15 -7.67 13.44 1.73
CA LEU A 15 -6.24 13.22 1.90
C LEU A 15 -5.59 14.27 2.79
N LYS A 16 -6.00 15.53 2.67
CA LYS A 16 -5.55 16.59 3.55
C LYS A 16 -5.88 16.28 5.01
N GLU A 17 -7.11 15.88 5.29
CA GLU A 17 -7.54 15.52 6.64
C GLU A 17 -6.82 14.27 7.16
N ALA A 18 -6.60 13.27 6.31
CA ALA A 18 -5.87 12.07 6.68
C ALA A 18 -4.43 12.37 7.10
N ILE A 19 -3.73 13.18 6.31
CA ILE A 19 -2.35 13.57 6.60
C ILE A 19 -2.28 14.42 7.86
N LYS A 20 -3.13 15.42 7.99
CA LYS A 20 -3.21 16.29 9.18
C LYS A 20 -3.46 15.48 10.44
N ARG A 21 -4.40 14.54 10.39
CA ARG A 21 -4.72 13.70 11.55
C ARG A 21 -3.51 12.90 12.01
N GLU A 22 -2.76 12.32 11.04
CA GLU A 22 -1.58 11.55 11.39
C GLU A 22 -0.48 12.42 11.99
N ILE A 23 -0.20 13.56 11.40
CA ILE A 23 0.79 14.50 11.90
C ILE A 23 0.38 15.04 13.29
N HIS A 24 -0.89 15.36 13.46
CA HIS A 24 -1.42 15.92 14.72
C HIS A 24 -1.27 14.96 15.90
N ARG A 25 -1.38 13.66 15.65
CA ARG A 25 -1.18 12.63 16.69
C ARG A 25 0.28 12.19 16.84
N GLY A 26 1.23 12.91 16.21
CA GLY A 26 2.66 12.62 16.29
C GLY A 26 3.14 11.50 15.37
N GLY A 27 2.32 11.09 14.42
CA GLY A 27 2.65 10.00 13.51
C GLY A 27 3.28 10.46 12.20
N LEU A 28 3.58 9.48 11.36
CA LEU A 28 4.23 9.64 10.06
C LEU A 28 3.39 8.99 8.97
N VAL A 29 3.58 9.44 7.73
CA VAL A 29 2.81 8.98 6.58
C VAL A 29 3.73 8.36 5.53
N PHE A 30 3.38 7.15 5.07
CA PHE A 30 3.95 6.59 3.85
C PHE A 30 3.12 7.02 2.64
N CYS A 31 3.77 7.40 1.56
CA CYS A 31 3.12 7.59 0.27
C CYS A 31 3.89 6.82 -0.80
N VAL A 32 3.25 5.84 -1.42
CA VAL A 32 3.89 4.92 -2.36
C VAL A 32 3.32 5.13 -3.75
N VAL A 33 4.21 5.22 -4.73
CA VAL A 33 3.85 5.34 -6.15
C VAL A 33 4.41 4.15 -6.93
N PRO A 34 3.75 3.73 -8.03
CA PRO A 34 4.21 2.54 -8.77
C PRO A 34 5.49 2.78 -9.58
N ARG A 35 5.78 4.02 -9.99
CA ARG A 35 6.90 4.33 -10.87
C ARG A 35 7.62 5.60 -10.46
N ILE A 36 8.92 5.66 -10.75
CA ILE A 36 9.74 6.85 -10.47
C ILE A 36 9.16 8.11 -11.13
N LYS A 37 8.62 7.98 -12.34
CA LYS A 37 8.02 9.10 -13.07
C LYS A 37 6.79 9.70 -12.37
N ASP A 38 6.16 8.98 -11.46
CA ASP A 38 5.01 9.47 -10.71
C ASP A 38 5.41 10.33 -9.49
N LEU A 39 6.67 10.26 -9.07
CA LEU A 39 7.13 10.92 -7.84
C LEU A 39 6.95 12.44 -7.86
N ASN A 40 7.39 13.12 -8.93
CA ASN A 40 7.28 14.57 -9.02
C ASN A 40 5.83 15.04 -9.01
N LYS A 41 4.97 14.35 -9.73
CA LYS A 41 3.55 14.66 -9.81
C LYS A 41 2.87 14.55 -8.44
N VAL A 42 3.16 13.48 -7.72
CA VAL A 42 2.57 13.26 -6.39
C VAL A 42 3.18 14.21 -5.37
N HIS A 43 4.48 14.46 -5.45
CA HIS A 43 5.14 15.48 -4.61
C HIS A 43 4.43 16.82 -4.73
N ASP A 44 4.20 17.31 -5.96
CA ASP A 44 3.52 18.57 -6.20
C ASP A 44 2.09 18.57 -5.65
N LYS A 45 1.37 17.48 -5.84
CA LYS A 45 0.02 17.33 -5.28
C LYS A 45 0.01 17.42 -3.76
N LEU A 46 0.97 16.81 -3.10
CA LEU A 46 1.08 16.83 -1.64
C LEU A 46 1.42 18.23 -1.12
N ILE A 47 2.31 18.94 -1.78
CA ILE A 47 2.68 20.33 -1.43
C ILE A 47 1.50 21.27 -1.65
N GLU A 48 0.69 21.08 -2.68
CA GLU A 48 -0.53 21.86 -2.88
C GLU A 48 -1.54 21.64 -1.74
N LEU A 49 -1.65 20.42 -1.25
CA LEU A 49 -2.53 20.11 -0.11
C LEU A 49 -2.07 20.80 1.16
N LEU A 50 -0.79 20.70 1.47
CA LEU A 50 -0.17 21.16 2.71
C LEU A 50 1.21 21.71 2.41
N PRO A 51 1.32 23.04 2.18
CA PRO A 51 2.60 23.64 1.76
C PRO A 51 3.76 23.47 2.75
N ASP A 52 3.45 23.28 4.01
CA ASP A 52 4.47 23.13 5.06
C ASP A 52 4.95 21.69 5.27
N LEU A 53 4.45 20.73 4.49
CA LEU A 53 4.87 19.33 4.58
C LEU A 53 6.37 19.18 4.28
N LYS A 54 7.02 18.41 5.12
CA LYS A 54 8.40 17.95 4.90
C LYS A 54 8.34 16.55 4.31
N ILE A 55 8.79 16.41 3.08
CA ILE A 55 8.72 15.18 2.31
C ILE A 55 10.12 14.62 2.09
N ALA A 56 10.37 13.41 2.57
CA ALA A 56 11.53 12.62 2.20
C ALA A 56 11.17 11.75 0.99
N THR A 57 12.12 11.54 0.10
CA THR A 57 11.91 10.75 -1.13
C THR A 57 12.91 9.61 -1.20
N ALA A 58 12.44 8.43 -1.62
CA ALA A 58 13.27 7.26 -1.84
C ALA A 58 12.82 6.49 -3.07
N HIS A 59 13.77 6.11 -3.95
CA HIS A 59 13.46 5.34 -5.16
C HIS A 59 14.65 4.50 -5.62
N GLY A 60 14.42 3.56 -6.53
CA GLY A 60 15.40 2.55 -6.95
C GLY A 60 16.63 3.07 -7.69
N ARG A 61 16.63 4.32 -8.16
CA ARG A 61 17.80 4.95 -8.80
C ARG A 61 18.71 5.67 -7.81
N MET A 62 18.27 5.83 -6.57
CA MET A 62 19.11 6.39 -5.53
C MET A 62 20.16 5.38 -5.07
N SER A 63 21.30 5.87 -4.59
CA SER A 63 22.28 5.02 -3.93
C SER A 63 21.72 4.46 -2.61
N VAL A 64 22.29 3.37 -2.15
CA VAL A 64 21.92 2.78 -0.85
C VAL A 64 22.08 3.80 0.28
N GLU A 65 23.14 4.60 0.23
CA GLU A 65 23.39 5.67 1.22
C GLU A 65 22.31 6.74 1.22
N GLU A 66 21.86 7.17 0.04
CA GLU A 66 20.79 8.15 -0.10
C GLU A 66 19.47 7.63 0.42
N ILE A 67 19.13 6.37 0.11
CA ILE A 67 17.92 5.70 0.60
C ILE A 67 17.97 5.61 2.13
N ASP A 68 19.07 5.13 2.69
CA ASP A 68 19.23 4.99 4.13
C ASP A 68 19.11 6.35 4.85
N LYS A 69 19.70 7.39 4.29
CA LYS A 69 19.59 8.74 4.83
C LYS A 69 18.14 9.23 4.85
N SER A 70 17.39 9.02 3.76
CA SER A 70 15.97 9.38 3.69
C SER A 70 15.14 8.59 4.70
N MET A 71 15.37 7.30 4.81
CA MET A 71 14.65 6.42 5.72
C MET A 71 14.94 6.77 7.19
N ILE A 72 16.18 7.01 7.53
CA ILE A 72 16.57 7.40 8.89
C ILE A 72 15.97 8.75 9.25
N GLY A 73 16.07 9.74 8.37
CA GLY A 73 15.47 11.06 8.56
C GLY A 73 13.96 10.98 8.77
N PHE A 74 13.27 10.16 7.98
CA PHE A 74 11.85 9.92 8.15
C PHE A 74 11.53 9.25 9.48
N SER A 75 12.24 8.19 9.84
CA SER A 75 12.02 7.48 11.11
C SER A 75 12.26 8.36 12.35
N GLN A 76 13.13 9.37 12.23
CA GLN A 76 13.42 10.33 13.29
C GLN A 76 12.46 11.52 13.30
N GLY A 77 11.48 11.56 12.40
CA GLY A 77 10.51 12.65 12.33
C GLY A 77 11.01 13.93 11.66
N LYS A 78 12.16 13.90 10.97
CA LYS A 78 12.68 15.03 10.20
C LYS A 78 11.85 15.31 8.96
N ALA A 79 11.09 14.33 8.48
CA ALA A 79 10.10 14.48 7.44
C ALA A 79 8.76 13.92 7.95
N ASN A 80 7.65 14.48 7.47
CA ASN A 80 6.30 14.03 7.82
C ASN A 80 5.85 12.87 6.94
N ILE A 81 6.30 12.86 5.69
CA ILE A 81 5.93 11.89 4.67
C ILE A 81 7.18 11.30 4.05
N LEU A 82 7.18 9.99 3.87
CA LEU A 82 8.12 9.32 2.98
C LEU A 82 7.40 9.00 1.67
N LEU A 83 7.79 9.68 0.60
CA LEU A 83 7.32 9.45 -0.76
C LEU A 83 8.29 8.51 -1.47
N SER A 84 7.82 7.33 -1.85
CA SER A 84 8.71 6.31 -2.39
C SER A 84 8.05 5.47 -3.49
N THR A 85 8.87 4.84 -4.29
CA THR A 85 8.47 3.68 -5.08
C THR A 85 8.45 2.43 -4.19
N ASN A 86 8.21 1.28 -4.75
CA ASN A 86 8.01 0.01 -4.03
C ASN A 86 9.24 -0.48 -3.20
N ILE A 87 10.14 0.40 -2.80
CA ILE A 87 11.36 0.11 -2.05
C ILE A 87 11.09 -0.18 -0.57
N ILE A 88 9.90 0.10 -0.08
CA ILE A 88 9.55 -0.08 1.34
C ILE A 88 9.73 -1.55 1.79
N GLU A 89 9.99 -2.46 0.86
CA GLU A 89 10.29 -3.86 1.14
C GLU A 89 11.55 -4.09 1.98
N SER A 90 12.44 -3.10 2.09
CA SER A 90 13.74 -3.26 2.75
C SER A 90 13.73 -3.20 4.28
N GLY A 91 12.56 -3.32 4.91
CA GLY A 91 12.53 -3.84 6.27
C GLY A 91 12.71 -2.87 7.44
N LEU A 92 12.64 -1.55 7.25
CA LEU A 92 12.59 -0.66 8.40
C LEU A 92 11.21 -0.70 9.06
N ASP A 93 11.19 -1.12 10.32
CA ASP A 93 10.00 -1.05 11.14
C ASP A 93 9.87 0.37 11.69
N ILE A 94 8.80 1.07 11.28
CA ILE A 94 8.55 2.45 11.71
C ILE A 94 7.20 2.50 12.42
N PRO A 95 7.17 2.26 13.74
CA PRO A 95 5.91 2.17 14.49
C PRO A 95 5.06 3.44 14.49
N LEU A 96 5.65 4.61 14.23
CA LEU A 96 4.94 5.87 14.15
C LEU A 96 4.25 6.08 12.80
N ALA A 97 4.59 5.29 11.78
CA ALA A 97 3.96 5.39 10.46
C ALA A 97 2.69 4.55 10.43
N ASN A 98 1.55 5.18 10.66
CA ASN A 98 0.26 4.50 10.75
C ASN A 98 -0.75 4.97 9.71
N THR A 99 -0.32 5.72 8.72
CA THR A 99 -1.11 6.06 7.53
C THR A 99 -0.26 5.79 6.29
N ILE A 100 -0.83 5.06 5.33
CA ILE A 100 -0.22 4.83 4.03
C ILE A 100 -1.17 5.28 2.93
N ILE A 101 -0.62 6.01 1.95
CA ILE A 101 -1.31 6.41 0.73
C ILE A 101 -0.65 5.67 -0.42
N VAL A 102 -1.42 4.90 -1.18
CA VAL A 102 -0.93 4.15 -2.34
C VAL A 102 -1.51 4.80 -3.60
N TYR A 103 -0.68 5.51 -4.33
CA TYR A 103 -1.08 6.20 -5.56
C TYR A 103 -1.14 5.22 -6.72
N ASN A 104 -2.17 5.31 -7.55
CA ASN A 104 -2.42 4.36 -8.64
C ASN A 104 -2.40 2.91 -8.14
N ALA A 105 -3.18 2.65 -7.11
CA ALA A 105 -3.23 1.35 -6.44
C ALA A 105 -3.60 0.20 -7.39
N ASP A 106 -4.33 0.47 -8.45
CA ASP A 106 -4.68 -0.49 -9.50
C ASP A 106 -3.46 -1.01 -10.28
N LYS A 107 -2.31 -0.34 -10.21
CA LYS A 107 -1.05 -0.77 -10.83
C LYS A 107 -0.27 -1.78 -9.99
N PHE A 108 -0.69 -2.00 -8.76
CA PHE A 108 -0.06 -2.98 -7.88
C PHE A 108 -0.85 -4.30 -7.88
N GLY A 109 -0.14 -5.41 -7.72
CA GLY A 109 -0.77 -6.71 -7.52
C GLY A 109 -1.34 -6.84 -6.10
N LEU A 110 -2.20 -7.83 -5.89
CA LEU A 110 -2.84 -8.05 -4.60
C LEU A 110 -1.84 -8.31 -3.47
N SER A 111 -0.81 -9.13 -3.74
CA SER A 111 0.26 -9.40 -2.79
C SER A 111 1.02 -8.13 -2.40
N GLN A 112 1.34 -7.29 -3.38
CA GLN A 112 2.02 -6.02 -3.14
C GLN A 112 1.18 -5.08 -2.28
N LEU A 113 -0.10 -4.94 -2.58
CA LEU A 113 -1.02 -4.11 -1.80
C LEU A 113 -1.14 -4.60 -0.37
N TYR A 114 -1.24 -5.91 -0.18
CA TYR A 114 -1.29 -6.52 1.14
C TYR A 114 -0.01 -6.24 1.94
N GLN A 115 1.15 -6.38 1.31
CA GLN A 115 2.45 -6.08 1.95
C GLN A 115 2.57 -4.60 2.30
N LEU A 116 2.17 -3.70 1.41
CA LEU A 116 2.16 -2.25 1.68
C LEU A 116 1.24 -1.92 2.85
N ARG A 117 0.03 -2.46 2.86
CA ARG A 117 -0.91 -2.30 3.96
C ARG A 117 -0.31 -2.79 5.28
N GLY A 118 0.44 -3.88 5.25
CA GLY A 118 1.11 -4.46 6.41
C GLY A 118 2.26 -3.62 6.97
N ARG A 119 2.67 -2.55 6.31
CA ARG A 119 3.70 -1.64 6.82
C ARG A 119 3.17 -0.66 7.87
N VAL A 120 1.86 -0.51 7.98
CA VAL A 120 1.23 0.31 9.02
C VAL A 120 0.52 -0.59 10.03
N GLY A 121 0.15 -0.03 11.18
CA GLY A 121 -0.55 -0.79 12.21
C GLY A 121 0.34 -1.63 13.11
N ARG A 122 1.63 -1.39 13.11
CA ARG A 122 2.60 -2.11 13.95
C ARG A 122 2.71 -1.55 15.37
N GLY A 123 2.18 -0.34 15.58
CA GLY A 123 2.11 0.29 16.89
C GLY A 123 0.73 0.15 17.54
N LYS A 124 0.50 0.93 18.58
CA LYS A 124 -0.77 0.97 19.33
C LYS A 124 -1.82 1.88 18.67
N ALA A 125 -1.42 2.73 17.75
CA ALA A 125 -2.32 3.66 17.07
C ALA A 125 -3.11 2.96 15.96
N ARG A 126 -4.33 3.41 15.72
CA ARG A 126 -5.15 2.93 14.60
C ARG A 126 -4.47 3.29 13.29
N ALA A 127 -4.39 2.33 12.37
CA ALA A 127 -3.77 2.52 11.08
C ALA A 127 -4.80 2.72 9.95
N TYR A 128 -4.38 3.42 8.91
CA TYR A 128 -5.21 3.74 7.76
C TYR A 128 -4.44 3.50 6.46
N ALA A 129 -5.12 2.90 5.49
CA ALA A 129 -4.59 2.71 4.15
C ALA A 129 -5.55 3.34 3.14
N TYR A 130 -5.03 4.27 2.34
CA TYR A 130 -5.78 4.96 1.28
C TYR A 130 -5.26 4.47 -0.06
N LEU A 131 -6.06 3.65 -0.74
CA LEU A 131 -5.75 3.12 -2.05
C LEU A 131 -6.38 4.04 -3.10
N ILE A 132 -5.54 4.80 -3.78
CA ILE A 132 -5.98 5.86 -4.70
C ILE A 132 -5.93 5.36 -6.12
N ILE A 133 -7.05 5.49 -6.81
CA ILE A 133 -7.18 5.17 -8.24
C ILE A 133 -7.37 6.46 -9.03
N ASN A 134 -6.90 6.51 -10.28
CA ASN A 134 -7.02 7.72 -11.10
C ASN A 134 -8.42 7.89 -11.66
N ASP A 135 -8.95 6.84 -12.24
CA ASP A 135 -10.26 6.86 -12.89
C ASP A 135 -10.88 5.47 -12.77
N ASP A 136 -12.01 5.40 -12.08
CA ASP A 136 -12.75 4.17 -11.86
C ASP A 136 -13.17 3.49 -13.19
N SER A 137 -13.46 4.28 -14.22
CA SER A 137 -13.86 3.76 -15.54
C SER A 137 -12.76 3.03 -16.29
N LEU A 138 -11.48 3.27 -15.93
CA LEU A 138 -10.32 2.65 -16.55
C LEU A 138 -9.86 1.38 -15.83
N LEU A 139 -10.48 1.01 -14.71
CA LEU A 139 -10.13 -0.18 -13.97
C LEU A 139 -10.55 -1.45 -14.72
N THR A 140 -9.62 -2.40 -14.80
CA THR A 140 -9.99 -3.76 -15.22
C THR A 140 -10.84 -4.42 -14.15
N ASN A 141 -11.62 -5.44 -14.53
CA ASN A 141 -12.42 -6.20 -13.58
C ASN A 141 -11.56 -6.85 -12.48
N ASN A 142 -10.39 -7.35 -12.85
CA ASN A 142 -9.46 -7.95 -11.89
C ASN A 142 -8.89 -6.92 -10.91
N ALA A 143 -8.52 -5.73 -11.40
CA ALA A 143 -8.06 -4.65 -10.55
C ALA A 143 -9.15 -4.22 -9.56
N ARG A 144 -10.38 -4.06 -10.03
CA ARG A 144 -11.53 -3.71 -9.19
C ARG A 144 -11.75 -4.74 -8.08
N LYS A 145 -11.70 -6.03 -8.42
CA LYS A 145 -11.88 -7.11 -7.45
C LYS A 145 -10.76 -7.13 -6.40
N ARG A 146 -9.50 -6.91 -6.83
CA ARG A 146 -8.38 -6.82 -5.87
C ARG A 146 -8.58 -5.69 -4.86
N LEU A 147 -9.02 -4.53 -5.33
CA LEU A 147 -9.27 -3.38 -4.46
C LEU A 147 -10.44 -3.62 -3.51
N GLU A 148 -11.50 -4.27 -3.98
CA GLU A 148 -12.63 -4.67 -3.15
C GLU A 148 -12.20 -5.64 -2.04
N VAL A 149 -11.36 -6.62 -2.37
CA VAL A 149 -10.80 -7.55 -1.39
C VAL A 149 -10.00 -6.81 -0.33
N MET A 150 -9.18 -5.84 -0.72
CA MET A 150 -8.40 -5.05 0.22
C MET A 150 -9.30 -4.27 1.19
N GLN A 151 -10.43 -3.74 0.73
CA GLN A 151 -11.40 -3.07 1.61
C GLN A 151 -12.06 -4.02 2.60
N THR A 152 -12.39 -5.23 2.16
CA THR A 152 -13.08 -6.21 3.02
C THR A 152 -12.19 -6.84 4.07
N LEU A 153 -10.86 -6.76 3.91
CA LEU A 153 -9.91 -7.31 4.88
C LEU A 153 -10.00 -6.68 6.28
N ASP A 154 -10.54 -5.50 6.39
CA ASP A 154 -10.74 -4.85 7.69
C ASP A 154 -11.66 -5.67 8.61
N ASN A 155 -12.57 -6.44 8.02
CA ASN A 155 -13.56 -7.26 8.71
C ASN A 155 -13.18 -8.75 8.75
N LEU A 156 -12.11 -9.13 8.04
CA LEU A 156 -11.68 -10.52 7.88
C LEU A 156 -10.25 -10.66 8.40
N GLY A 157 -10.06 -11.30 9.50
CA GLY A 157 -8.79 -11.34 10.22
C GLY A 157 -7.67 -12.17 9.61
N ALA A 158 -7.70 -12.66 8.36
CA ALA A 158 -6.66 -13.59 7.96
C ALA A 158 -6.29 -13.54 6.48
N GLY A 159 -4.99 -13.66 6.19
CA GLY A 159 -4.44 -13.85 4.86
C GLY A 159 -5.02 -15.05 4.11
N PHE A 160 -5.60 -16.01 4.83
CA PHE A 160 -6.34 -17.12 4.26
C PHE A 160 -7.49 -16.66 3.35
N SER A 161 -8.31 -15.73 3.84
CA SER A 161 -9.43 -15.16 3.06
C SER A 161 -8.94 -14.44 1.83
N LEU A 162 -7.84 -13.69 1.94
CA LEU A 162 -7.22 -12.97 0.83
C LEU A 162 -6.75 -13.92 -0.27
N ALA A 163 -6.06 -15.00 0.09
CA ALA A 163 -5.59 -15.99 -0.87
C ALA A 163 -6.73 -16.68 -1.60
N SER A 164 -7.80 -17.02 -0.89
CA SER A 164 -9.01 -17.62 -1.45
C SER A 164 -9.67 -16.69 -2.48
N TYR A 165 -9.83 -15.41 -2.16
CA TYR A 165 -10.36 -14.41 -3.07
C TYR A 165 -9.49 -14.23 -4.32
N ASP A 166 -8.17 -14.19 -4.16
CA ASP A 166 -7.26 -14.05 -5.31
C ASP A 166 -7.33 -15.26 -6.24
N MET A 167 -7.44 -16.46 -5.69
CA MET A 167 -7.63 -17.69 -6.47
C MET A 167 -8.96 -17.66 -7.23
N ASP A 168 -10.03 -17.21 -6.61
CA ASP A 168 -11.35 -17.08 -7.24
C ASP A 168 -11.31 -16.06 -8.39
N ILE A 169 -10.66 -14.93 -8.19
CA ILE A 169 -10.50 -13.89 -9.23
C ILE A 169 -9.74 -14.45 -10.43
N ARG A 170 -8.65 -15.17 -10.19
CA ARG A 170 -7.84 -15.78 -11.26
C ARG A 170 -8.57 -16.94 -11.93
N GLY A 171 -9.29 -17.74 -11.15
CA GLY A 171 -10.11 -18.82 -11.67
C GLY A 171 -11.23 -18.33 -12.57
N ALA A 172 -11.91 -17.23 -12.20
CA ALA A 172 -12.97 -16.63 -13.00
C ALA A 172 -12.44 -16.05 -14.32
N GLY A 173 -11.22 -15.49 -14.32
CA GLY A 173 -10.56 -15.01 -15.53
C GLY A 173 -10.14 -16.12 -16.49
N ASN A 174 -10.09 -17.36 -16.02
CA ASN A 174 -9.59 -18.51 -16.75
C ASN A 174 -10.64 -19.43 -17.38
N LEU A 175 -11.92 -19.12 -17.21
CA LEU A 175 -12.97 -19.84 -17.94
C LEU A 175 -12.82 -19.77 -19.47
N LEU A 176 -11.90 -18.94 -19.96
CA LEU A 176 -11.58 -18.73 -21.37
C LEU A 176 -10.27 -19.40 -21.84
N GLY A 177 -9.51 -20.07 -20.97
CA GLY A 177 -8.23 -20.69 -21.35
C GLY A 177 -7.82 -21.85 -20.43
N GLU A 178 -8.23 -23.06 -20.76
CA GLU A 178 -7.90 -24.27 -19.98
C GLU A 178 -6.40 -24.53 -19.85
N GLU A 179 -5.59 -24.09 -20.79
CA GLU A 179 -4.14 -24.32 -20.79
C GLU A 179 -3.37 -23.48 -19.76
N GLN A 180 -3.94 -22.37 -19.28
CA GLN A 180 -3.33 -21.52 -18.27
C GLN A 180 -3.76 -21.86 -16.85
N SER A 181 -4.75 -22.73 -16.68
CA SER A 181 -5.33 -23.04 -15.37
C SER A 181 -4.33 -23.69 -14.38
N GLY A 182 -3.40 -24.54 -14.88
CA GLY A 182 -2.37 -25.17 -14.06
C GLY A 182 -1.36 -24.17 -13.52
N HIS A 183 -0.87 -23.29 -14.38
CA HIS A 183 0.13 -22.27 -14.01
C HIS A 183 -0.46 -21.25 -13.02
N ILE A 184 -1.69 -20.86 -13.21
CA ILE A 184 -2.37 -19.90 -12.33
C ILE A 184 -2.71 -20.52 -10.98
N LYS A 185 -3.04 -21.81 -10.94
CA LYS A 185 -3.21 -22.54 -9.68
C LYS A 185 -1.90 -22.60 -8.88
N GLU A 186 -0.78 -22.83 -9.54
CA GLU A 186 0.53 -22.83 -8.89
C GLU A 186 0.88 -21.44 -8.32
N VAL A 187 0.71 -20.38 -9.11
CA VAL A 187 0.92 -19.00 -8.66
C VAL A 187 -0.03 -18.65 -7.51
N GLY A 188 -1.29 -19.09 -7.56
CA GLY A 188 -2.27 -18.89 -6.50
C GLY A 188 -1.87 -19.60 -5.20
N ILE A 189 -1.33 -20.80 -5.28
CA ILE A 189 -0.84 -21.56 -4.12
C ILE A 189 0.40 -20.90 -3.52
N GLU A 190 1.35 -20.48 -4.34
CA GLU A 190 2.52 -19.74 -3.86
C GLU A 190 2.13 -18.43 -3.18
N LEU A 191 1.20 -17.69 -3.77
CA LEU A 191 0.67 -16.48 -3.17
C LEU A 191 -0.01 -16.77 -1.83
N TYR A 192 -0.82 -17.82 -1.75
CA TYR A 192 -1.47 -18.27 -0.53
C TYR A 192 -0.45 -18.57 0.57
N GLN A 193 0.59 -19.34 0.27
CA GLN A 193 1.65 -19.66 1.22
C GLN A 193 2.39 -18.42 1.70
N SER A 194 2.71 -17.50 0.78
CA SER A 194 3.36 -16.23 1.09
C SER A 194 2.49 -15.37 2.02
N LEU A 195 1.21 -15.26 1.74
CA LEU A 195 0.28 -14.47 2.54
C LEU A 195 0.01 -15.10 3.90
N LEU A 196 -0.05 -16.43 3.97
CA LEU A 196 -0.19 -17.15 5.24
C LEU A 196 1.03 -16.90 6.15
N LYS A 197 2.23 -16.97 5.57
CA LYS A 197 3.47 -16.67 6.29
C LYS A 197 3.49 -15.24 6.81
N ALA A 198 3.13 -14.27 5.96
CA ALA A 198 3.04 -12.87 6.34
C ALA A 198 2.00 -12.65 7.45
N ALA A 199 0.85 -13.31 7.39
CA ALA A 199 -0.19 -13.22 8.41
C ALA A 199 0.27 -13.78 9.76
N ILE A 200 1.03 -14.88 9.76
CA ILE A 200 1.61 -15.47 10.97
C ILE A 200 2.64 -14.50 11.60
N GLU A 201 3.49 -13.89 10.81
CA GLU A 201 4.49 -12.92 11.27
C GLU A 201 3.84 -11.65 11.86
N ILE A 202 2.70 -11.23 11.34
CA ILE A 202 1.97 -10.06 11.85
C ILE A 202 1.27 -10.34 13.19
N ASN A 203 0.86 -11.58 13.40
CA ASN A 203 0.12 -11.99 14.61
C ASN A 203 1.01 -12.56 15.72
N SER A 204 2.30 -12.70 15.49
CA SER A 204 3.30 -13.12 16.49
C SER A 204 4.05 -11.91 17.05
#